data_0f3615ff561957f2a442a777f96910bc
#
_entry.id   0f3615ff561957f2a442a777f96910bc
#
_cell.length_a   1.000
_cell.length_b   1.000
_cell.length_c   1.000
_cell.angle_alpha   90.00
_cell.angle_beta   90.00
_cell.angle_gamma   90.00
#
_symmetry.space_group_name_H-M   'P 1'
#
loop_
_entity.id
_entity.type
_entity.pdbx_description
1 polymer ?
#
loop_
_entity_poly.entity_id
_entity_poly.type
_entity_poly.pdbx_seq_one_letter_code
_entity_poly.pdbx_strand_id
1 'polypeptide(L)'
;TEMVLRNPGSIRPYQHAFEPLFVYLTIAMEQALDPEYAGWYNVGPDEEDCVTTGKLCKIFAYEYGNNMQISTPNGDNGPHEAGLLLLDNSKIKSCFKWEPIWHIDRAVRAVCDWTKAWQRSNIEANEELIAQISEYAKQ
;
A
#
# COMPACT_ATOMS: atom_id res chain seq x y z
N THR A 1 5.92 -0.52 22.50
CA THR A 1 5.68 0.68 21.62
C THR A 1 4.19 0.89 21.49
N GLU A 2 3.73 2.14 21.61
CA GLU A 2 2.32 2.53 21.46
C GLU A 2 2.12 3.26 20.15
N MET A 3 1.04 2.92 19.44
CA MET A 3 0.57 3.60 18.24
C MET A 3 -0.74 4.30 18.55
N VAL A 4 -0.77 5.62 18.38
CA VAL A 4 -1.95 6.45 18.67
C VAL A 4 -2.68 6.78 17.37
N LEU A 5 -3.95 6.35 17.25
CA LEU A 5 -4.77 6.57 16.06
C LEU A 5 -5.80 7.68 16.32
N ARG A 6 -5.76 8.74 15.54
CA ARG A 6 -6.76 9.82 15.62
C ARG A 6 -8.10 9.43 15.02
N ASN A 7 -8.09 8.81 13.84
CA ASN A 7 -9.29 8.47 13.10
C ASN A 7 -9.27 7.01 12.61
N PRO A 8 -9.48 6.04 13.51
CA PRO A 8 -9.38 4.61 13.17
C PRO A 8 -10.49 4.13 12.21
N GLY A 9 -11.60 4.86 12.12
CA GLY A 9 -12.74 4.51 11.27
C GLY A 9 -12.60 4.96 9.80
N SER A 10 -11.63 5.82 9.46
CA SER A 10 -11.49 6.30 8.09
C SER A 10 -11.02 5.18 7.16
N ILE A 11 -11.70 5.03 6.01
CA ILE A 11 -11.36 4.05 4.97
C ILE A 11 -10.51 4.72 3.91
N ARG A 12 -9.41 4.07 3.52
CA ARG A 12 -8.47 4.57 2.52
C ARG A 12 -8.03 3.45 1.58
N PRO A 13 -7.67 3.78 0.35
CA PRO A 13 -7.16 2.84 -0.65
C PRO A 13 -5.67 2.58 -0.39
N TYR A 14 -5.37 1.79 0.64
CA TYR A 14 -3.99 1.43 0.98
C TYR A 14 -3.45 0.39 0.00
N GLN A 15 -2.23 0.62 -0.50
CA GLN A 15 -1.52 -0.34 -1.35
C GLN A 15 -0.02 -0.26 -1.12
N HIS A 16 0.72 -1.31 -1.48
CA HIS A 16 2.17 -1.28 -1.46
C HIS A 16 2.71 -0.33 -2.53
N ALA A 17 3.84 0.33 -2.27
CA ALA A 17 4.43 1.26 -3.22
C ALA A 17 4.83 0.61 -4.56
N PHE A 18 5.06 -0.70 -4.59
CA PHE A 18 5.37 -1.41 -5.83
C PHE A 18 4.20 -1.41 -6.81
N GLU A 19 2.95 -1.47 -6.33
CA GLU A 19 1.77 -1.42 -7.19
C GLU A 19 1.80 -0.21 -8.14
N PRO A 20 1.80 1.04 -7.65
CA PRO A 20 1.84 2.19 -8.54
C PRO A 20 3.17 2.33 -9.29
N LEU A 21 4.31 1.93 -8.71
CA LEU A 21 5.60 2.08 -9.36
C LEU A 21 5.72 1.17 -10.60
N PHE A 22 5.32 -0.09 -10.50
CA PHE A 22 5.32 -1.01 -11.65
C PHE A 22 4.30 -0.60 -12.70
N VAL A 23 3.13 -0.12 -12.28
CA VAL A 23 2.13 0.44 -13.21
C VAL A 23 2.68 1.65 -13.97
N TYR A 24 3.38 2.57 -13.31
CA TYR A 24 3.99 3.72 -13.98
C TYR A 24 5.02 3.30 -15.02
N LEU A 25 5.83 2.27 -14.73
CA LEU A 25 6.77 1.72 -15.69
C LEU A 25 6.03 1.07 -16.88
N THR A 26 4.99 0.30 -16.63
CA THR A 26 4.15 -0.30 -17.68
C THR A 26 3.53 0.75 -18.57
N ILE A 27 2.91 1.78 -17.98
CA ILE A 27 2.31 2.89 -18.73
C ILE A 27 3.38 3.58 -19.61
N ALA A 28 4.57 3.86 -19.06
CA ALA A 28 5.64 4.50 -19.78
C ALA A 28 6.14 3.66 -20.98
N MET A 29 6.23 2.34 -20.80
CA MET A 29 6.62 1.42 -21.87
C MET A 29 5.57 1.36 -22.97
N GLU A 30 4.28 1.22 -22.62
CA GLU A 30 3.20 1.16 -23.60
C GLU A 30 3.04 2.48 -24.36
N GLN A 31 3.13 3.62 -23.67
CA GLN A 31 3.08 4.94 -24.31
C GLN A 31 4.26 5.19 -25.26
N ALA A 32 5.42 4.61 -25.01
CA ALA A 32 6.57 4.71 -25.92
C ALA A 32 6.34 3.96 -27.24
N LEU A 33 5.49 2.92 -27.20
CA LEU A 33 5.13 2.11 -28.37
C LEU A 33 3.89 2.65 -29.10
N ASP A 34 2.91 3.14 -28.35
CA ASP A 34 1.64 3.64 -28.86
C ASP A 34 1.15 4.86 -28.06
N PRO A 35 1.17 6.07 -28.67
CA PRO A 35 0.69 7.30 -28.02
C PRO A 35 -0.80 7.27 -27.60
N GLU A 36 -1.62 6.37 -28.12
CA GLU A 36 -3.03 6.21 -27.73
C GLU A 36 -3.20 5.86 -26.25
N TYR A 37 -2.16 5.27 -25.64
CA TYR A 37 -2.13 5.02 -24.19
C TYR A 37 -1.87 6.27 -23.32
N ALA A 38 -1.64 7.43 -23.95
CA ALA A 38 -1.48 8.68 -23.19
C ALA A 38 -2.80 9.07 -22.52
N GLY A 39 -2.75 9.41 -21.22
CA GLY A 39 -3.96 9.77 -20.49
C GLY A 39 -3.77 9.86 -18.98
N TRP A 40 -4.89 10.01 -18.29
CA TRP A 40 -4.94 10.04 -16.82
C TRP A 40 -5.54 8.74 -16.32
N TYR A 41 -4.86 8.12 -15.35
CA TYR A 41 -5.23 6.84 -14.78
C TYR A 41 -5.15 6.92 -13.26
N ASN A 42 -6.20 6.44 -12.58
CA ASN A 42 -6.11 6.17 -11.16
C ASN A 42 -5.45 4.81 -10.96
N VAL A 43 -4.46 4.77 -10.08
CA VAL A 43 -3.80 3.54 -9.66
C VAL A 43 -4.10 3.34 -8.19
N GLY A 44 -4.94 2.40 -7.87
CA GLY A 44 -5.39 2.11 -6.52
C GLY A 44 -5.74 0.64 -6.35
N PRO A 45 -5.84 0.16 -5.11
CA PRO A 45 -6.23 -1.21 -4.82
C PRO A 45 -7.69 -1.45 -5.19
N ASP A 46 -8.10 -2.70 -5.18
CA ASP A 46 -9.49 -3.09 -5.28
C ASP A 46 -10.25 -2.77 -3.98
N GLU A 47 -11.58 -2.75 -4.07
CA GLU A 47 -12.45 -2.37 -2.94
C GLU A 47 -12.21 -3.23 -1.70
N GLU A 48 -11.87 -4.51 -1.87
CA GLU A 48 -11.59 -5.45 -0.78
C GLU A 48 -10.35 -5.06 0.06
N ASP A 49 -9.39 -4.35 -0.54
CA ASP A 49 -8.19 -3.82 0.12
C ASP A 49 -8.38 -2.39 0.65
N CYS A 50 -9.52 -1.76 0.37
CA CYS A 50 -9.89 -0.49 0.96
C CYS A 50 -10.38 -0.70 2.39
N VAL A 51 -9.44 -0.64 3.33
CA VAL A 51 -9.70 -0.95 4.74
C VAL A 51 -9.70 0.29 5.61
N THR A 52 -10.26 0.17 6.81
CA THR A 52 -10.15 1.24 7.82
C THR A 52 -8.71 1.37 8.31
N THR A 53 -8.29 2.58 8.66
CA THR A 53 -6.98 2.83 9.30
C THR A 53 -6.79 1.95 10.53
N GLY A 54 -7.85 1.74 11.32
CA GLY A 54 -7.81 0.84 12.48
C GLY A 54 -7.54 -0.62 12.09
N LYS A 55 -8.12 -1.11 10.97
CA LYS A 55 -7.84 -2.47 10.47
C LYS A 55 -6.39 -2.58 9.99
N LEU A 56 -5.92 -1.61 9.20
CA LEU A 56 -4.54 -1.56 8.73
C LEU A 56 -3.54 -1.64 9.90
N CYS A 57 -3.75 -0.81 10.93
CA CYS A 57 -2.87 -0.79 12.10
C CYS A 57 -2.90 -2.09 12.91
N LYS A 58 -4.03 -2.79 12.95
CA LYS A 58 -4.12 -4.12 13.58
C LYS A 58 -3.33 -5.16 12.81
N ILE A 59 -3.42 -5.17 11.47
CA ILE A 59 -2.63 -6.05 10.60
C ILE A 59 -1.14 -5.74 10.83
N PHE A 60 -0.76 -4.46 10.81
CA PHE A 60 0.63 -4.04 11.06
C PHE A 60 1.12 -4.48 12.44
N ALA A 61 0.35 -4.27 13.50
CA ALA A 61 0.72 -4.67 14.85
C ALA A 61 0.91 -6.20 14.98
N TYR A 62 0.08 -6.97 14.30
CA TYR A 62 0.18 -8.43 14.24
C TYR A 62 1.45 -8.88 13.49
N GLU A 63 1.70 -8.38 12.28
CA GLU A 63 2.86 -8.74 11.45
C GLU A 63 4.18 -8.23 12.04
N TYR A 64 4.17 -7.02 12.60
CA TYR A 64 5.37 -6.46 13.22
C TYR A 64 5.75 -7.17 14.53
N GLY A 65 4.75 -7.56 15.31
CA GLY A 65 4.95 -8.18 16.62
C GLY A 65 5.32 -7.16 17.71
N ASN A 66 6.11 -7.59 18.71
CA ASN A 66 6.65 -6.75 19.79
C ASN A 66 5.59 -6.11 20.71
N ASN A 67 4.45 -6.77 20.94
CA ASN A 67 3.38 -6.28 21.83
C ASN A 67 3.01 -4.82 21.55
N MET A 68 2.89 -4.44 20.27
CA MET A 68 2.48 -3.11 19.88
C MET A 68 1.05 -2.84 20.36
N GLN A 69 0.89 -1.79 21.16
CA GLN A 69 -0.42 -1.37 21.65
C GLN A 69 -0.99 -0.29 20.71
N ILE A 70 -2.29 -0.40 20.45
CA ILE A 70 -3.02 0.59 19.66
C ILE A 70 -3.99 1.30 20.60
N SER A 71 -3.88 2.61 20.67
CA SER A 71 -4.80 3.47 21.42
C SER A 71 -5.48 4.48 20.53
N THR A 72 -6.66 4.91 20.94
CA THR A 72 -7.42 5.99 20.28
C THR A 72 -7.68 7.06 21.33
N PRO A 73 -7.22 8.30 21.12
CA PRO A 73 -7.50 9.39 22.04
C PRO A 73 -9.01 9.62 22.18
N ASN A 74 -9.45 9.89 23.38
CA ASN A 74 -10.82 10.33 23.61
C ASN A 74 -10.97 11.77 23.11
N GLY A 75 -11.83 11.99 22.13
CA GLY A 75 -12.17 13.32 21.59
C GLY A 75 -11.68 13.53 20.16
N ASP A 76 -12.59 14.04 19.35
CA ASP A 76 -12.33 14.44 17.96
C ASP A 76 -11.75 15.87 17.98
N ASN A 77 -10.44 15.99 18.03
CA ASN A 77 -9.71 17.26 18.06
C ASN A 77 -8.92 17.55 16.77
N GLY A 78 -9.23 16.84 15.67
CA GLY A 78 -8.56 17.01 14.40
C GLY A 78 -9.41 17.72 13.34
N PRO A 79 -8.79 18.18 12.24
CA PRO A 79 -9.53 18.62 11.07
C PRO A 79 -10.43 17.51 10.57
N HIS A 80 -11.63 17.87 10.08
CA HIS A 80 -12.58 16.91 9.52
C HIS A 80 -11.95 16.22 8.30
N GLU A 81 -11.74 14.92 8.42
CA GLU A 81 -11.29 14.07 7.31
C GLU A 81 -12.48 13.34 6.69
N ALA A 82 -12.47 13.17 5.37
CA ALA A 82 -13.46 12.33 4.71
C ALA A 82 -13.41 10.91 5.30
N GLY A 83 -14.56 10.39 5.71
CA GLY A 83 -14.68 9.05 6.29
C GLY A 83 -14.35 7.93 5.31
N LEU A 84 -14.57 8.17 4.01
CA LEU A 84 -14.36 7.23 2.91
C LEU A 84 -13.64 7.93 1.76
N LEU A 85 -12.57 7.32 1.28
CA LEU A 85 -11.90 7.65 0.03
C LEU A 85 -11.62 6.35 -0.74
N LEU A 86 -12.17 6.25 -1.94
CA LEU A 86 -11.93 5.16 -2.88
C LEU A 86 -11.41 5.73 -4.20
N LEU A 87 -10.70 4.89 -4.96
CA LEU A 87 -10.24 5.20 -6.30
C LEU A 87 -10.91 4.23 -7.28
N ASP A 88 -11.50 4.78 -8.33
CA ASP A 88 -11.96 3.96 -9.46
C ASP A 88 -10.75 3.62 -10.35
N ASN A 89 -10.35 2.35 -10.31
CA ASN A 89 -9.22 1.79 -11.08
C ASN A 89 -9.66 1.07 -12.36
N SER A 90 -10.96 1.13 -12.73
CA SER A 90 -11.52 0.38 -13.87
C SER A 90 -10.87 0.75 -15.20
N LYS A 91 -10.55 2.04 -15.40
CA LYS A 91 -9.90 2.51 -16.62
C LYS A 91 -8.52 1.88 -16.82
N ILE A 92 -7.67 1.87 -15.80
CA ILE A 92 -6.32 1.31 -15.91
C ILE A 92 -6.37 -0.21 -16.13
N LYS A 93 -7.24 -0.91 -15.43
CA LYS A 93 -7.48 -2.34 -15.62
C LYS A 93 -7.90 -2.66 -17.05
N SER A 94 -8.82 -1.90 -17.62
CA SER A 94 -9.30 -2.12 -18.99
C SER A 94 -8.22 -1.83 -20.04
N CYS A 95 -7.43 -0.75 -19.87
CA CYS A 95 -6.41 -0.32 -20.83
C CYS A 95 -5.16 -1.21 -20.81
N PHE A 96 -4.66 -1.53 -19.61
CA PHE A 96 -3.37 -2.22 -19.45
C PHE A 96 -3.49 -3.67 -18.99
N LYS A 97 -4.72 -4.17 -18.78
CA LYS A 97 -4.97 -5.52 -18.20
C LYS A 97 -4.26 -5.72 -16.85
N TRP A 98 -4.00 -4.63 -16.16
CA TRP A 98 -3.37 -4.65 -14.85
C TRP A 98 -4.38 -5.05 -13.77
N GLU A 99 -3.91 -5.81 -12.80
CA GLU A 99 -4.62 -6.14 -11.57
C GLU A 99 -3.65 -5.93 -10.39
N PRO A 100 -4.15 -5.50 -9.20
CA PRO A 100 -3.30 -5.46 -8.02
C PRO A 100 -2.73 -6.84 -7.69
N ILE A 101 -1.44 -6.89 -7.41
CA ILE A 101 -0.72 -8.14 -7.15
C ILE A 101 -0.64 -8.42 -5.65
N TRP A 102 -0.24 -7.41 -4.87
CA TRP A 102 -0.12 -7.53 -3.43
C TRP A 102 -1.31 -6.93 -2.70
N HIS A 103 -2.20 -7.80 -2.25
CA HIS A 103 -3.29 -7.43 -1.35
C HIS A 103 -2.77 -6.92 0.00
N ILE A 104 -3.65 -6.27 0.77
CA ILE A 104 -3.29 -5.52 1.97
C ILE A 104 -2.44 -6.30 2.99
N ASP A 105 -2.72 -7.59 3.20
CA ASP A 105 -1.97 -8.42 4.15
C ASP A 105 -0.53 -8.63 3.68
N ARG A 106 -0.32 -8.93 2.37
CA ARG A 106 1.03 -9.08 1.80
C ARG A 106 1.78 -7.75 1.78
N ALA A 107 1.08 -6.67 1.43
CA ALA A 107 1.63 -5.31 1.42
C ALA A 107 2.16 -4.91 2.80
N VAL A 108 1.36 -5.10 3.86
CA VAL A 108 1.76 -4.78 5.23
C VAL A 108 2.92 -5.66 5.71
N ARG A 109 2.89 -6.96 5.38
CA ARG A 109 3.99 -7.88 5.72
C ARG A 109 5.30 -7.43 5.09
N ALA A 110 5.31 -7.05 3.81
CA ALA A 110 6.49 -6.54 3.12
C ALA A 110 7.09 -5.32 3.82
N VAL A 111 6.25 -4.36 4.22
CA VAL A 111 6.69 -3.19 4.98
C VAL A 111 7.27 -3.59 6.33
N CYS A 112 6.66 -4.53 7.04
CA CYS A 112 7.17 -5.02 8.33
C CYS A 112 8.53 -5.72 8.17
N ASP A 113 8.68 -6.58 7.17
CA ASP A 113 9.91 -7.33 6.92
C ASP A 113 11.06 -6.37 6.57
N TRP A 114 10.81 -5.42 5.66
CA TRP A 114 11.78 -4.39 5.34
C TRP A 114 12.15 -3.53 6.56
N THR A 115 11.17 -3.13 7.37
CA THR A 115 11.41 -2.33 8.57
C THR A 115 12.27 -3.07 9.58
N LYS A 116 12.01 -4.36 9.79
CA LYS A 116 12.82 -5.21 10.68
C LYS A 116 14.24 -5.37 10.15
N ALA A 117 14.42 -5.54 8.85
CA ALA A 117 15.73 -5.59 8.21
C ALA A 117 16.49 -4.27 8.37
N TRP A 118 15.82 -3.13 8.14
CA TRP A 118 16.40 -1.80 8.31
C TRP A 118 16.86 -1.52 9.73
N GLN A 119 16.13 -2.00 10.73
CA GLN A 119 16.54 -1.86 12.15
C GLN A 119 17.81 -2.66 12.48
N ARG A 120 18.13 -3.71 11.73
CA ARG A 120 19.37 -4.46 11.88
C ARG A 120 20.53 -3.81 11.16
N SER A 121 20.36 -3.49 9.88
CA SER A 121 21.36 -2.76 9.10
C SER A 121 20.80 -2.26 7.76
N ASN A 122 21.45 -1.24 7.19
CA ASN A 122 21.13 -0.77 5.83
C ASN A 122 21.42 -1.85 4.76
N ILE A 123 22.38 -2.74 5.02
CA ILE A 123 22.72 -3.84 4.10
C ILE A 123 21.53 -4.81 4.03
N GLU A 124 21.06 -5.28 5.17
CA GLU A 124 19.90 -6.19 5.23
C GLU A 124 18.63 -5.55 4.67
N ALA A 125 18.41 -4.25 4.90
CA ALA A 125 17.29 -3.53 4.29
C ALA A 125 17.34 -3.53 2.75
N ASN A 126 18.54 -3.37 2.17
CA ASN A 126 18.72 -3.42 0.73
C ASN A 126 18.55 -4.84 0.17
N GLU A 127 19.04 -5.85 0.87
CA GLU A 127 18.86 -7.26 0.49
C GLU A 127 17.36 -7.63 0.51
N GLU A 128 16.64 -7.24 1.55
CA GLU A 128 15.20 -7.44 1.66
C GLU A 128 14.44 -6.72 0.54
N LEU A 129 14.79 -5.45 0.25
CA LEU A 129 14.18 -4.69 -0.84
C LEU A 129 14.38 -5.37 -2.19
N ILE A 130 15.60 -5.84 -2.49
CA ILE A 130 15.91 -6.55 -3.74
C ILE A 130 15.12 -7.87 -3.83
N ALA A 131 15.02 -8.61 -2.72
CA ALA A 131 14.22 -9.83 -2.67
C ALA A 131 12.73 -9.56 -2.96
N GLN A 132 12.15 -8.52 -2.34
CA GLN A 132 10.76 -8.11 -2.57
C GLN A 132 10.51 -7.64 -4.01
N ILE A 133 11.43 -6.85 -4.60
CA ILE A 133 11.33 -6.45 -6.02
C ILE A 133 11.36 -7.69 -6.92
N SER A 134 12.26 -8.64 -6.63
CA SER A 134 12.39 -9.87 -7.40
C SER A 134 11.17 -10.79 -7.27
N GLU A 135 10.53 -10.82 -6.12
CA GLU A 135 9.28 -11.55 -5.89
C GLU A 135 8.13 -10.91 -6.68
N TYR A 136 7.97 -9.59 -6.56
CA TYR A 136 6.92 -8.84 -7.22
C TYR A 136 7.00 -8.95 -8.75
N ALA A 137 8.19 -8.83 -9.32
CA ALA A 137 8.42 -8.86 -10.76
C ALA A 137 8.21 -10.25 -11.42
N LYS A 138 8.03 -11.30 -10.65
CA LYS A 138 7.77 -12.68 -11.17
C LYS A 138 6.29 -13.00 -11.29
N GLN A 139 5.42 -12.16 -10.79
CA GLN A 139 3.96 -12.36 -10.80
C GLN A 139 3.34 -11.66 -12.00
#